data_29a46aa0a05481df3c52c4024b251e83
#
_entry.id   29a46aa0a05481df3c52c4024b251e83
#
_cell.length_a   1.000
_cell.length_b   1.000
_cell.length_c   1.000
_cell.angle_alpha   90.00
_cell.angle_beta   90.00
_cell.angle_gamma   90.00
#
_symmetry.space_group_name_H-M   'P 1'
#
loop_
_entity.id
_entity.type
_entity.pdbx_description
1 polymer ?
#
loop_
_entity_poly.entity_id
_entity_poly.type
_entity_poly.pdbx_seq_one_letter_code
_entity_poly.pdbx_strand_id
1 'polypeptide(L)'
;IVPTYSARSGTGGPVATADLDRLISELLERVESESNIDGVYLSLHGAMAGESEDDPEGKVLEGIRRHVGDVPLMASMDLHGIITDKLIEGIDAISFLHTYPHIDAYETGERAAINLLKMLDGEIKNPTTGRVQIPMLARGNELITRTGKFGEAIRACQSIETSEGGIAAGVNIGNPFTDV
;
A
#
# COMPACT_ATOMS: atom_id res chain seq x y z
N ILE A 1 13.84 -15.21 -1.09
CA ILE A 1 13.50 -13.82 -0.71
C ILE A 1 14.78 -13.01 -0.73
N VAL A 2 14.76 -11.89 -1.44
CA VAL A 2 15.88 -10.95 -1.52
C VAL A 2 15.43 -9.62 -0.93
N PRO A 3 15.92 -9.22 0.27
CA PRO A 3 15.65 -7.90 0.82
C PRO A 3 16.46 -6.86 0.05
N THR A 4 15.78 -5.85 -0.50
CA THR A 4 16.44 -4.83 -1.34
C THR A 4 16.71 -3.54 -0.59
N TYR A 5 15.70 -2.89 -0.07
CA TYR A 5 15.81 -1.57 0.53
C TYR A 5 14.84 -1.38 1.70
N SER A 6 15.28 -0.63 2.70
CA SER A 6 14.42 -0.22 3.82
C SER A 6 14.82 1.19 4.26
N ALA A 7 13.85 2.08 4.26
CA ALA A 7 13.99 3.42 4.82
C ALA A 7 12.81 3.72 5.73
N ARG A 8 13.06 4.34 6.86
CA ARG A 8 12.03 4.73 7.82
C ARG A 8 12.34 6.08 8.43
N SER A 9 11.34 6.90 8.55
CA SER A 9 11.39 8.17 9.27
C SER A 9 10.25 8.28 10.28
N GLY A 10 10.36 9.19 11.21
CA GLY A 10 9.22 9.63 12.03
C GLY A 10 8.32 10.58 11.24
N THR A 11 7.14 10.86 11.81
CA THR A 11 6.23 11.89 11.27
C THR A 11 6.93 13.25 11.29
N GLY A 12 6.83 13.95 10.16
CA GLY A 12 7.41 15.28 9.94
C GLY A 12 6.64 16.01 8.84
N GLY A 13 7.24 17.00 8.26
CA GLY A 13 6.74 17.65 7.04
C GLY A 13 7.08 16.85 5.79
N PRO A 14 6.84 17.43 4.59
CA PRO A 14 7.24 16.83 3.33
C PRO A 14 8.74 16.51 3.29
N VAL A 15 9.07 15.43 2.62
CA VAL A 15 10.48 15.02 2.41
C VAL A 15 11.12 15.99 1.43
N ALA A 16 12.31 16.52 1.78
CA ALA A 16 13.05 17.38 0.89
C ALA A 16 13.30 16.71 -0.48
N THR A 17 13.11 17.45 -1.56
CA THR A 17 13.19 16.90 -2.93
C THR A 17 14.46 16.08 -3.18
N ALA A 18 15.61 16.62 -2.78
CA ALA A 18 16.90 15.92 -2.99
C ALA A 18 16.99 14.60 -2.19
N ASP A 19 16.42 14.54 -0.99
CA ASP A 19 16.41 13.33 -0.18
C ASP A 19 15.42 12.31 -0.72
N LEU A 20 14.25 12.73 -1.17
CA LEU A 20 13.27 11.86 -1.82
C LEU A 20 13.84 11.25 -3.10
N ASP A 21 14.44 12.05 -3.97
CA ASP A 21 15.07 11.56 -5.21
C ASP A 21 16.18 10.56 -4.91
N ARG A 22 16.99 10.82 -3.89
CA ARG A 22 18.02 9.89 -3.44
C ARG A 22 17.43 8.56 -2.94
N LEU A 23 16.43 8.60 -2.08
CA LEU A 23 15.77 7.41 -1.53
C LEU A 23 15.17 6.55 -2.64
N ILE A 24 14.50 7.19 -3.60
CA ILE A 24 13.91 6.49 -4.76
C ILE A 24 15.01 5.89 -5.64
N SER A 25 16.07 6.64 -5.93
CA SER A 25 17.19 6.14 -6.74
C SER A 25 17.87 4.94 -6.09
N GLU A 26 18.20 5.02 -4.79
CA GLU A 26 18.82 3.92 -4.05
C GLU A 26 17.94 2.66 -4.04
N LEU A 27 16.60 2.82 -3.88
CA LEU A 27 15.67 1.70 -3.95
C LEU A 27 15.67 1.07 -5.34
N LEU A 28 15.52 1.88 -6.38
CA LEU A 28 15.46 1.39 -7.76
C LEU A 28 16.79 0.73 -8.18
N GLU A 29 17.94 1.30 -7.85
CA GLU A 29 19.25 0.68 -8.09
C GLU A 29 19.36 -0.72 -7.46
N ARG A 30 18.79 -0.91 -6.25
CA ARG A 30 18.76 -2.22 -5.59
C ARG A 30 17.86 -3.21 -6.32
N VAL A 31 16.67 -2.77 -6.74
CA VAL A 31 15.76 -3.62 -7.53
C VAL A 31 16.39 -3.97 -8.88
N GLU A 32 16.98 -3.00 -9.57
CA GLU A 32 17.64 -3.18 -10.87
C GLU A 32 18.88 -4.09 -10.81
N SER A 33 19.52 -4.18 -9.65
CA SER A 33 20.67 -5.08 -9.46
C SER A 33 20.28 -6.56 -9.35
N GLU A 34 18.99 -6.84 -9.16
CA GLU A 34 18.49 -8.21 -9.03
C GLU A 34 18.04 -8.75 -10.39
N SER A 35 18.43 -9.97 -10.67
CA SER A 35 17.99 -10.72 -11.86
C SER A 35 16.97 -11.79 -11.47
N ASN A 36 16.05 -12.10 -12.37
CA ASN A 36 15.05 -13.17 -12.19
C ASN A 36 14.09 -12.89 -11.01
N ILE A 37 13.49 -11.72 -11.00
CA ILE A 37 12.47 -11.34 -10.03
C ILE A 37 11.15 -12.02 -10.44
N ASP A 38 10.63 -12.90 -9.60
CA ASP A 38 9.35 -13.59 -9.82
C ASP A 38 8.16 -12.76 -9.30
N GLY A 39 8.37 -11.92 -8.30
CA GLY A 39 7.36 -11.03 -7.73
C GLY A 39 7.98 -10.01 -6.78
N VAL A 40 7.22 -8.97 -6.45
CA VAL A 40 7.66 -7.87 -5.60
C VAL A 40 6.68 -7.67 -4.43
N TYR A 41 7.22 -7.55 -3.23
CA TYR A 41 6.48 -7.12 -2.06
C TYR A 41 7.02 -5.79 -1.54
N LEU A 42 6.11 -4.85 -1.30
CA LEU A 42 6.41 -3.55 -0.71
C LEU A 42 5.66 -3.35 0.61
N SER A 43 6.36 -2.87 1.62
CA SER A 43 5.75 -2.36 2.85
C SER A 43 5.82 -0.84 2.81
N LEU A 44 4.71 -0.19 2.55
CA LEU A 44 4.60 1.25 2.40
C LEU A 44 3.73 1.84 3.52
N HIS A 45 3.96 3.11 3.86
CA HIS A 45 2.98 3.83 4.67
C HIS A 45 1.78 4.25 3.81
N GLY A 46 2.02 4.87 2.67
CA GLY A 46 0.99 5.29 1.73
C GLY A 46 0.54 6.74 1.87
N ALA A 47 1.16 7.50 2.78
CA ALA A 47 0.86 8.92 2.97
C ALA A 47 2.14 9.76 3.06
N MET A 48 3.17 9.37 2.31
CA MET A 48 4.37 10.18 2.17
C MET A 48 4.10 11.37 1.24
N ALA A 49 4.67 12.52 1.57
CA ALA A 49 4.66 13.68 0.69
C ALA A 49 6.09 14.19 0.51
N GLY A 50 6.43 14.63 -0.69
CA GLY A 50 7.66 15.34 -0.99
C GLY A 50 7.40 16.85 -1.18
N GLU A 51 8.42 17.67 -1.07
CA GLU A 51 8.30 19.11 -1.34
C GLU A 51 7.86 19.43 -2.79
N SER A 52 8.17 18.53 -3.73
CA SER A 52 7.85 18.68 -5.16
C SER A 52 7.21 17.43 -5.78
N GLU A 53 6.79 16.47 -4.96
CA GLU A 53 6.16 15.23 -5.39
C GLU A 53 5.02 14.89 -4.41
N ASP A 54 3.80 14.93 -4.91
CA ASP A 54 2.60 14.69 -4.12
C ASP A 54 2.29 13.19 -3.96
N ASP A 55 2.85 12.33 -4.82
CA ASP A 55 2.65 10.88 -4.83
C ASP A 55 3.98 10.11 -4.91
N PRO A 56 4.80 10.16 -3.85
CA PRO A 56 6.06 9.44 -3.81
C PRO A 56 5.90 7.92 -3.95
N GLU A 57 4.85 7.34 -3.38
CA GLU A 57 4.56 5.91 -3.48
C GLU A 57 4.24 5.52 -4.93
N GLY A 58 3.41 6.28 -5.62
CA GLY A 58 3.13 6.07 -7.04
C GLY A 58 4.38 6.19 -7.91
N LYS A 59 5.27 7.17 -7.60
CA LYS A 59 6.55 7.32 -8.29
C LYS A 59 7.48 6.11 -8.09
N VAL A 60 7.52 5.56 -6.88
CA VAL A 60 8.28 4.31 -6.59
C VAL A 60 7.72 3.15 -7.39
N LEU A 61 6.39 2.96 -7.38
CA LEU A 61 5.73 1.87 -8.11
C LEU A 61 5.97 1.95 -9.61
N GLU A 62 5.87 3.14 -10.20
CA GLU A 62 6.16 3.36 -11.61
C GLU A 62 7.61 2.97 -11.96
N GLY A 63 8.57 3.34 -11.10
CA GLY A 63 9.98 2.99 -11.26
C GLY A 63 10.21 1.49 -11.21
N ILE A 64 9.65 0.81 -10.22
CA ILE A 64 9.76 -0.66 -10.08
C ILE A 64 9.11 -1.34 -11.27
N ARG A 65 7.89 -0.96 -11.65
CA ARG A 65 7.13 -1.56 -12.73
C ARG A 65 7.85 -1.47 -14.08
N ARG A 66 8.54 -0.35 -14.36
CA ARG A 66 9.39 -0.21 -15.56
C ARG A 66 10.50 -1.25 -15.64
N HIS A 67 11.03 -1.68 -14.50
CA HIS A 67 12.11 -2.68 -14.44
C HIS A 67 11.58 -4.11 -14.46
N VAL A 68 10.58 -4.41 -13.62
CA VAL A 68 10.11 -5.79 -13.43
C VAL A 68 9.01 -6.21 -14.42
N GLY A 69 8.39 -5.27 -15.15
CA GLY A 69 7.30 -5.58 -16.08
C GLY A 69 6.05 -6.08 -15.36
N ASP A 70 5.47 -7.18 -15.84
CA ASP A 70 4.17 -7.71 -15.41
C ASP A 70 4.26 -8.73 -14.26
N VAL A 71 5.40 -8.83 -13.55
CA VAL A 71 5.48 -9.75 -12.41
C VAL A 71 4.53 -9.30 -11.29
N PRO A 72 3.97 -10.23 -10.50
CA PRO A 72 3.11 -9.88 -9.39
C PRO A 72 3.75 -8.87 -8.43
N LEU A 73 3.04 -7.78 -8.16
CA LEU A 73 3.45 -6.73 -7.24
C LEU A 73 2.37 -6.49 -6.20
N MET A 74 2.69 -6.75 -4.95
CA MET A 74 1.80 -6.63 -3.79
C MET A 74 2.36 -5.66 -2.77
N ALA A 75 1.51 -4.86 -2.13
CA ALA A 75 1.90 -4.04 -0.99
C ALA A 75 1.07 -4.31 0.27
N SER A 76 1.66 -4.00 1.41
CA SER A 76 0.94 -3.69 2.64
C SER A 76 1.04 -2.21 2.94
N MET A 77 -0.06 -1.59 3.39
CA MET A 77 -0.13 -0.15 3.65
C MET A 77 -0.90 0.18 4.92
N ASP A 78 -0.59 1.33 5.46
CA ASP A 78 -1.35 1.94 6.55
C ASP A 78 -2.73 2.43 6.04
N LEU A 79 -3.72 2.44 6.91
CA LEU A 79 -5.05 2.95 6.59
C LEU A 79 -5.11 4.48 6.42
N HIS A 80 -4.05 5.21 6.77
CA HIS A 80 -3.90 6.63 6.45
C HIS A 80 -3.40 6.86 5.02
N GLY A 81 -3.14 5.79 4.26
CA GLY A 81 -2.68 5.88 2.88
C GLY A 81 -3.63 6.66 1.98
N ILE A 82 -3.04 7.45 1.09
CA ILE A 82 -3.74 8.18 0.04
C ILE A 82 -3.64 7.36 -1.23
N ILE A 83 -4.77 6.86 -1.69
CA ILE A 83 -4.79 5.93 -2.82
C ILE A 83 -4.97 6.74 -4.11
N THR A 84 -3.88 6.96 -4.81
CA THR A 84 -3.84 7.67 -6.09
C THR A 84 -4.14 6.74 -7.27
N ASP A 85 -4.40 7.32 -8.43
CA ASP A 85 -4.56 6.55 -9.67
C ASP A 85 -3.26 5.86 -10.06
N LYS A 86 -2.11 6.54 -9.95
CA LYS A 86 -0.78 5.96 -10.21
C LYS A 86 -0.49 4.74 -9.32
N LEU A 87 -0.88 4.84 -8.04
CA LEU A 87 -0.69 3.74 -7.10
C LEU A 87 -1.52 2.52 -7.53
N ILE A 88 -2.79 2.71 -7.90
CA ILE A 88 -3.67 1.62 -8.36
C ILE A 88 -3.17 1.02 -9.68
N GLU A 89 -2.72 1.84 -10.62
CA GLU A 89 -2.22 1.38 -11.93
C GLU A 89 -0.89 0.64 -11.81
N GLY A 90 -0.08 0.98 -10.81
CA GLY A 90 1.25 0.39 -10.60
C GLY A 90 1.27 -0.93 -9.82
N ILE A 91 0.16 -1.33 -9.18
CA ILE A 91 0.12 -2.45 -8.25
C ILE A 91 -0.99 -3.46 -8.55
N ASP A 92 -0.76 -4.72 -8.26
CA ASP A 92 -1.76 -5.77 -8.49
C ASP A 92 -2.77 -5.88 -7.34
N ALA A 93 -2.31 -5.77 -6.10
CA ALA A 93 -3.20 -5.71 -4.93
C ALA A 93 -2.51 -5.06 -3.72
N ILE A 94 -3.33 -4.60 -2.76
CA ILE A 94 -2.87 -3.94 -1.54
C ILE A 94 -3.62 -4.51 -0.34
N SER A 95 -2.89 -4.93 0.69
CA SER A 95 -3.45 -5.22 2.01
C SER A 95 -3.30 -4.01 2.92
N PHE A 96 -4.39 -3.58 3.54
CA PHE A 96 -4.39 -2.44 4.45
C PHE A 96 -4.47 -2.86 5.91
N LEU A 97 -3.95 -2.02 6.81
CA LEU A 97 -4.28 -2.13 8.23
C LEU A 97 -5.80 -2.07 8.42
N HIS A 98 -6.33 -2.99 9.21
CA HIS A 98 -7.75 -3.07 9.52
C HIS A 98 -8.11 -2.43 10.87
N THR A 99 -7.11 -2.00 11.64
CA THR A 99 -7.35 -1.53 13.00
C THR A 99 -6.89 -0.09 13.25
N TYR A 100 -7.75 0.64 13.95
CA TYR A 100 -7.42 1.91 14.55
C TYR A 100 -7.81 1.88 16.05
N PRO A 101 -6.86 2.02 17.00
CA PRO A 101 -5.41 2.10 16.81
C PRO A 101 -4.78 0.87 16.13
N HIS A 102 -3.63 1.06 15.50
CA HIS A 102 -2.91 0.03 14.72
C HIS A 102 -2.36 -1.07 15.62
N ILE A 103 -2.93 -2.26 15.54
CA ILE A 103 -2.50 -3.43 16.30
C ILE A 103 -2.33 -4.67 15.42
N ASP A 104 -2.65 -4.61 14.13
CA ASP A 104 -2.63 -5.73 13.18
C ASP A 104 -1.56 -5.57 12.08
N ALA A 105 -0.43 -4.90 12.39
CA ALA A 105 0.63 -4.68 11.40
C ALA A 105 1.26 -5.99 10.90
N TYR A 106 1.45 -6.97 11.80
CA TYR A 106 1.97 -8.28 11.43
C TYR A 106 0.98 -9.02 10.50
N GLU A 107 -0.27 -9.10 10.89
CA GLU A 107 -1.33 -9.79 10.13
C GLU A 107 -1.55 -9.11 8.76
N THR A 108 -1.36 -7.80 8.68
CA THR A 108 -1.45 -7.07 7.40
C THR A 108 -0.34 -7.46 6.45
N GLY A 109 0.90 -7.54 6.94
CA GLY A 109 2.03 -8.04 6.17
C GLY A 109 1.89 -9.51 5.78
N GLU A 110 1.39 -10.34 6.70
CA GLU A 110 1.12 -11.76 6.44
C GLU A 110 0.06 -11.95 5.35
N ARG A 111 -1.07 -11.22 5.39
CA ARG A 111 -2.11 -11.25 4.33
C ARG A 111 -1.52 -10.86 2.98
N ALA A 112 -0.70 -9.80 2.93
CA ALA A 112 -0.05 -9.38 1.70
C ALA A 112 0.90 -10.46 1.16
N ALA A 113 1.73 -11.05 2.01
CA ALA A 113 2.67 -12.11 1.62
C ALA A 113 1.94 -13.36 1.10
N ILE A 114 0.88 -13.80 1.78
CA ILE A 114 0.06 -14.94 1.35
C ILE A 114 -0.56 -14.67 -0.02
N ASN A 115 -1.11 -13.48 -0.25
CA ASN A 115 -1.72 -13.16 -1.54
C ASN A 115 -0.68 -13.07 -2.66
N LEU A 116 0.51 -12.54 -2.39
CA LEU A 116 1.60 -12.57 -3.36
C LEU A 116 2.00 -14.02 -3.73
N LEU A 117 2.14 -14.89 -2.74
CA LEU A 117 2.44 -16.31 -2.99
C LEU A 117 1.35 -16.98 -3.83
N LYS A 118 0.08 -16.71 -3.58
CA LYS A 118 -1.03 -17.21 -4.40
C LYS A 118 -1.00 -16.69 -5.83
N MET A 119 -0.54 -15.45 -6.05
CA MET A 119 -0.32 -14.92 -7.40
C MET A 119 0.82 -15.66 -8.10
N LEU A 120 1.93 -15.90 -7.41
CA LEU A 120 3.07 -16.66 -7.94
C LEU A 120 2.71 -18.12 -8.26
N ASP A 121 1.89 -18.75 -7.46
CA ASP A 121 1.40 -20.12 -7.69
C ASP A 121 0.28 -20.20 -8.75
N GLY A 122 -0.18 -19.04 -9.24
CA GLY A 122 -1.23 -18.96 -10.25
C GLY A 122 -2.64 -19.27 -9.74
N GLU A 123 -2.85 -19.25 -8.43
CA GLU A 123 -4.18 -19.33 -7.83
C GLU A 123 -4.96 -18.02 -8.03
N ILE A 124 -4.28 -16.87 -7.91
CA ILE A 124 -4.84 -15.56 -8.23
C ILE A 124 -4.30 -15.14 -9.60
N LYS A 125 -5.20 -14.88 -10.53
CA LYS A 125 -4.87 -14.49 -11.92
C LYS A 125 -5.53 -13.18 -12.28
N ASN A 126 -4.75 -12.27 -12.89
CA ASN A 126 -5.24 -10.98 -13.39
C ASN A 126 -6.08 -10.23 -12.34
N PRO A 127 -5.54 -9.96 -11.14
CA PRO A 127 -6.27 -9.23 -10.12
C PRO A 127 -6.65 -7.83 -10.64
N THR A 128 -7.76 -7.30 -10.18
CA THR A 128 -8.22 -5.95 -10.50
C THR A 128 -8.53 -5.20 -9.22
N THR A 129 -8.12 -3.94 -9.16
CA THR A 129 -8.37 -3.07 -8.02
C THR A 129 -9.46 -2.06 -8.35
N GLY A 130 -10.47 -1.99 -7.49
CA GLY A 130 -11.52 -0.96 -7.54
C GLY A 130 -11.37 0.02 -6.37
N ARG A 131 -11.58 1.30 -6.63
CA ARG A 131 -11.60 2.35 -5.61
C ARG A 131 -12.92 3.10 -5.64
N VAL A 132 -13.47 3.35 -4.46
CA VAL A 132 -14.62 4.24 -4.26
C VAL A 132 -14.21 5.37 -3.32
N GLN A 133 -14.24 6.59 -3.83
CA GLN A 133 -14.03 7.78 -3.01
C GLN A 133 -15.33 8.22 -2.35
N ILE A 134 -15.31 8.37 -1.03
CA ILE A 134 -16.46 8.81 -0.25
C ILE A 134 -16.18 10.23 0.26
N PRO A 135 -16.96 11.24 -0.15
CA PRO A 135 -16.74 12.63 0.28
C PRO A 135 -17.24 12.83 1.71
N MET A 136 -16.50 12.36 2.69
CA MET A 136 -16.84 12.47 4.10
C MET A 136 -15.62 12.72 4.97
N LEU A 137 -15.86 13.34 6.11
CA LEU A 137 -14.91 13.43 7.22
C LEU A 137 -15.46 12.66 8.40
N ALA A 138 -14.66 11.77 8.97
CA ALA A 138 -15.02 11.02 10.17
C ALA A 138 -14.31 11.61 11.40
N ARG A 139 -14.99 11.60 12.55
CA ARG A 139 -14.37 12.00 13.82
C ARG A 139 -13.49 10.89 14.35
N GLY A 140 -12.44 11.24 15.11
CA GLY A 140 -11.48 10.27 15.63
C GLY A 140 -12.11 9.13 16.44
N ASN A 141 -13.17 9.39 17.22
CA ASN A 141 -13.89 8.35 17.96
C ASN A 141 -14.69 7.39 17.08
N GLU A 142 -15.06 7.79 15.86
CA GLU A 142 -15.77 6.96 14.88
C GLU A 142 -14.81 6.03 14.12
N LEU A 143 -13.51 6.36 14.13
CA LEU A 143 -12.44 5.57 13.50
C LEU A 143 -11.99 4.38 14.37
N ILE A 144 -12.30 4.37 15.67
CA ILE A 144 -11.93 3.26 16.56
C ILE A 144 -12.62 1.98 16.08
N THR A 145 -11.83 1.02 15.58
CA THR A 145 -12.35 -0.19 14.92
C THR A 145 -13.26 -1.00 15.84
N ARG A 146 -12.95 -1.07 17.12
CA ARG A 146 -13.74 -1.87 18.08
C ARG A 146 -15.12 -1.28 18.36
N THR A 147 -15.27 0.04 18.35
CA THR A 147 -16.48 0.73 18.85
C THR A 147 -17.09 1.72 17.86
N GLY A 148 -16.34 2.13 16.85
CA GLY A 148 -16.77 3.14 15.88
C GLY A 148 -17.41 2.56 14.62
N LYS A 149 -17.96 3.44 13.80
CA LYS A 149 -18.56 3.09 12.50
C LYS A 149 -17.53 2.53 11.50
N PHE A 150 -16.30 2.94 11.62
CA PHE A 150 -15.17 2.41 10.84
C PHE A 150 -15.07 0.88 10.99
N GLY A 151 -15.28 0.34 12.20
CA GLY A 151 -15.28 -1.11 12.43
C GLY A 151 -16.36 -1.87 11.65
N GLU A 152 -17.51 -1.25 11.38
CA GLU A 152 -18.54 -1.85 10.53
C GLU A 152 -18.07 -1.96 9.08
N ALA A 153 -17.43 -0.91 8.57
CA ALA A 153 -16.85 -0.88 7.23
C ALA A 153 -15.70 -1.91 7.08
N ILE A 154 -14.83 -2.01 8.08
CA ILE A 154 -13.75 -3.03 8.08
C ILE A 154 -14.32 -4.45 8.08
N ARG A 155 -15.37 -4.74 8.84
CA ARG A 155 -16.00 -6.07 8.78
C ARG A 155 -16.58 -6.37 7.40
N ALA A 156 -17.11 -5.37 6.70
CA ALA A 156 -17.54 -5.53 5.31
C ALA A 156 -16.34 -5.85 4.38
N CYS A 157 -15.20 -5.17 4.54
CA CYS A 157 -13.97 -5.48 3.83
C CYS A 157 -13.51 -6.92 4.08
N GLN A 158 -13.48 -7.38 5.32
CA GLN A 158 -13.12 -8.76 5.67
C GLN A 158 -14.07 -9.79 5.03
N SER A 159 -15.35 -9.44 4.89
CA SER A 159 -16.30 -10.29 4.19
C SER A 159 -16.02 -10.34 2.67
N ILE A 160 -15.56 -9.24 2.08
CA ILE A 160 -15.11 -9.21 0.67
C ILE A 160 -13.87 -10.09 0.50
N GLU A 161 -12.86 -9.94 1.36
CA GLU A 161 -11.62 -10.74 1.31
C GLU A 161 -11.88 -12.25 1.36
N THR A 162 -12.92 -12.67 2.08
CA THR A 162 -13.29 -14.08 2.22
C THR A 162 -14.33 -14.57 1.21
N SER A 163 -14.82 -13.71 0.34
CA SER A 163 -15.76 -14.06 -0.72
C SER A 163 -15.07 -14.69 -1.93
N GLU A 164 -15.84 -15.31 -2.80
CA GLU A 164 -15.31 -15.84 -4.08
C GLU A 164 -14.70 -14.70 -4.90
N GLY A 165 -13.44 -14.85 -5.28
CA GLY A 165 -12.69 -13.83 -6.03
C GLY A 165 -12.15 -12.68 -5.17
N GLY A 166 -12.44 -12.64 -3.87
CA GLY A 166 -11.88 -11.65 -2.96
C GLY A 166 -10.38 -11.88 -2.72
N ILE A 167 -9.60 -10.82 -2.73
CA ILE A 167 -8.15 -10.87 -2.52
C ILE A 167 -7.77 -10.04 -1.29
N ALA A 168 -8.07 -8.76 -1.34
CA ALA A 168 -7.81 -7.80 -0.28
C ALA A 168 -8.83 -6.67 -0.35
N ALA A 169 -9.21 -6.13 0.78
CA ALA A 169 -10.09 -4.97 0.86
C ALA A 169 -9.76 -4.13 2.08
N GLY A 170 -9.95 -2.82 2.00
CA GLY A 170 -9.68 -1.92 3.11
C GLY A 170 -10.44 -0.61 3.01
N VAL A 171 -10.40 0.14 4.07
CA VAL A 171 -10.93 1.51 4.11
C VAL A 171 -9.80 2.44 4.52
N ASN A 172 -9.45 3.34 3.62
CA ASN A 172 -8.44 4.36 3.88
C ASN A 172 -9.14 5.64 4.36
N ILE A 173 -8.62 6.19 5.42
CA ILE A 173 -9.11 7.44 6.02
C ILE A 173 -8.34 8.65 5.53
N GLY A 174 -7.25 8.43 4.80
CA GLY A 174 -6.35 9.47 4.36
C GLY A 174 -5.63 10.18 5.52
N ASN A 175 -4.92 11.25 5.18
CA ASN A 175 -4.26 12.10 6.15
C ASN A 175 -4.77 13.55 5.99
N PRO A 176 -5.59 14.07 6.92
CA PRO A 176 -6.21 15.38 6.76
C PRO A 176 -5.22 16.55 6.93
N PHE A 177 -3.96 16.28 7.21
CA PHE A 177 -2.90 17.27 7.37
C PHE A 177 -2.01 17.43 6.13
N THR A 178 -2.37 16.77 5.03
CA THR A 178 -1.70 16.89 3.73
C THR A 178 -2.66 17.46 2.70
N ASP A 179 -2.13 18.15 1.71
CA ASP A 179 -2.89 18.75 0.59
C ASP A 179 -2.98 17.81 -0.64
N VAL A 180 -2.69 16.53 -0.46
CA VAL A 180 -2.66 15.50 -1.50
C VAL A 180 -3.82 14.55 -1.41
#